data_c7fd37376ce86edf31bb62406b8d75d7
#
_entry.id   c7fd37376ce86edf31bb62406b8d75d7
#
_cell.length_a   1.000
_cell.length_b   1.000
_cell.length_c   1.000
_cell.angle_alpha   90.00
_cell.angle_beta   90.00
_cell.angle_gamma   90.00
#
_symmetry.space_group_name_H-M   'P 1'
#
loop_
_entity.id
_entity.type
_entity.pdbx_description
1 polymer ?
#
loop_
_entity_poly.entity_id
_entity_poly.type
_entity_poly.pdbx_seq_one_letter_code
_entity_poly.pdbx_strand_id
1 'polypeptide(L)'
;MFDTASASNGVKLALLEGELLAHEIDHRTFVNRASDLGLPAEVICDAAEKYRAIAANQTARRTALRPSYDYIVVGSGASGAVVARRLAQNTSAQVLLLEAGGADLKPGILITETWFFNQGGEHDWTFGAEPSPKVNNRSIVQSMGKVIGGGTSINGMVWARGHKNDFNHWAASVGDEAWGYQHVLDIYRRIEDWHGAPDPERRGSGGEIFVQPAPNPSSIAPAFLKAAESIGIPTFDDQNGIMQEGPGGAAITNVRIRDGRRLNIAASYLYPVMDQPNLTVLTGAHVNRLTIVGDTVTGVEFEWGGRLHSIGASNEVVLSAGAIQTPKILMLSGIGDRAELDRFGISTVSHLPGVGQNFQDHPIIGAGLWEAPGPLPMLNNASEANLFTKSRPDLETPDLHIWQIEAPYLSEVTGRHMTDNVWSISPGLARPESRGFLRLKSADPHDAPGIHANMLGDPRDLIALRRSMEIARELGNSEAMKPFVKREILPGDLKGEALDDLIRDGAMSMHHATCTAKMGQDDLSVVDAKLRVYGVKNLRIADGSIMPTVTTGNTQAPCVIIGERLAEILAA
;
A
#
# COMPACT_ATOMS: atom_id res chain seq x y z
N MET A 1 -2.27 -7.44 -22.90
CA MET A 1 -0.85 -7.17 -23.24
C MET A 1 -0.66 -5.67 -23.15
N PHE A 2 0.31 -5.20 -22.37
CA PHE A 2 0.53 -3.74 -22.15
C PHE A 2 1.14 -3.13 -23.43
N ASP A 3 0.52 -2.04 -23.93
CA ASP A 3 1.02 -1.33 -25.11
C ASP A 3 2.15 -0.38 -24.70
N THR A 4 3.38 -0.80 -24.91
CA THR A 4 4.57 0.02 -24.62
C THR A 4 4.91 1.00 -25.76
N ALA A 5 4.30 0.86 -26.94
CA ALA A 5 4.57 1.75 -28.07
C ALA A 5 3.98 3.15 -27.80
N SER A 6 2.78 3.21 -27.26
CA SER A 6 2.09 4.44 -26.87
C SER A 6 2.52 5.01 -25.51
N ALA A 7 3.33 4.26 -24.74
CA ALA A 7 3.79 4.68 -23.41
C ALA A 7 4.64 5.96 -23.45
N SER A 8 4.61 6.73 -22.36
CA SER A 8 5.43 7.94 -22.21
C SER A 8 6.93 7.65 -22.30
N ASN A 9 7.72 8.68 -22.64
CA ASN A 9 9.18 8.56 -22.66
C ASN A 9 9.74 8.22 -21.26
N GLY A 10 9.09 8.66 -20.19
CA GLY A 10 9.43 8.28 -18.81
C GLY A 10 9.29 6.77 -18.56
N VAL A 11 8.20 6.16 -19.04
CA VAL A 11 8.02 4.69 -18.98
C VAL A 11 9.05 3.97 -19.83
N LYS A 12 9.26 4.41 -21.08
CA LYS A 12 10.24 3.79 -21.98
C LYS A 12 11.67 3.82 -21.42
N LEU A 13 12.08 4.95 -20.84
CA LEU A 13 13.38 5.06 -20.17
C LEU A 13 13.47 4.09 -18.98
N ALA A 14 12.44 4.01 -18.12
CA ALA A 14 12.44 3.10 -16.99
C ALA A 14 12.50 1.62 -17.38
N LEU A 15 11.92 1.24 -18.52
CA LEU A 15 12.09 -0.11 -19.06
C LEU A 15 13.53 -0.39 -19.47
N LEU A 16 14.21 0.55 -20.11
CA LEU A 16 15.63 0.45 -20.44
C LEU A 16 16.50 0.37 -19.17
N GLU A 17 16.18 1.16 -18.13
CA GLU A 17 16.81 1.08 -16.80
C GLU A 17 16.70 -0.35 -16.23
N GLY A 18 15.55 -1.00 -16.38
CA GLY A 18 15.31 -2.38 -15.98
C GLY A 18 16.15 -3.40 -16.77
N GLU A 19 16.22 -3.27 -18.09
CA GLU A 19 17.04 -4.12 -18.95
C GLU A 19 18.54 -3.99 -18.62
N LEU A 20 19.01 -2.76 -18.33
CA LEU A 20 20.39 -2.52 -17.92
C LEU A 20 20.70 -3.11 -16.53
N LEU A 21 19.77 -2.95 -15.57
CA LEU A 21 19.89 -3.51 -14.23
C LEU A 21 19.89 -5.05 -14.23
N ALA A 22 19.15 -5.66 -15.15
CA ALA A 22 19.09 -7.12 -15.33
C ALA A 22 20.25 -7.69 -16.17
N HIS A 23 21.18 -6.86 -16.65
CA HIS A 23 22.26 -7.23 -17.60
C HIS A 23 21.73 -7.78 -18.94
N GLU A 24 20.50 -7.45 -19.33
CA GLU A 24 19.91 -7.83 -20.63
C GLU A 24 20.46 -6.97 -21.76
N ILE A 25 20.87 -5.73 -21.48
CA ILE A 25 21.58 -4.83 -22.38
C ILE A 25 22.84 -4.26 -21.72
N ASP A 26 23.81 -3.87 -22.54
CA ASP A 26 25.00 -3.15 -22.07
C ASP A 26 24.75 -1.62 -22.05
N HIS A 27 25.71 -0.89 -21.43
CA HIS A 27 25.67 0.56 -21.31
C HIS A 27 25.56 1.27 -22.68
N ARG A 28 26.26 0.79 -23.71
CA ARG A 28 26.24 1.39 -25.04
C ARG A 28 24.86 1.25 -25.70
N THR A 29 24.29 0.05 -25.60
CA THR A 29 22.95 -0.25 -26.11
C THR A 29 21.90 0.59 -25.39
N PHE A 30 22.02 0.73 -24.06
CA PHE A 30 21.14 1.62 -23.28
C PHE A 30 21.18 3.06 -23.81
N VAL A 31 22.39 3.66 -23.91
CA VAL A 31 22.54 5.06 -24.36
C VAL A 31 21.98 5.24 -25.78
N ASN A 32 22.26 4.34 -26.71
CA ASN A 32 21.74 4.41 -28.07
C ASN A 32 20.20 4.40 -28.09
N ARG A 33 19.58 3.40 -27.44
CA ARG A 33 18.10 3.27 -27.41
C ARG A 33 17.42 4.42 -26.65
N ALA A 34 18.03 4.91 -25.56
CA ALA A 34 17.50 6.04 -24.81
C ALA A 34 17.60 7.37 -25.61
N SER A 35 18.64 7.53 -26.45
CA SER A 35 18.77 8.70 -27.31
C SER A 35 17.65 8.81 -28.34
N ASP A 36 17.13 7.69 -28.82
CA ASP A 36 15.99 7.64 -29.74
C ASP A 36 14.67 8.16 -29.10
N LEU A 37 14.63 8.29 -27.77
CA LEU A 37 13.47 8.85 -27.05
C LEU A 37 13.43 10.39 -27.07
N GLY A 38 14.48 11.04 -27.59
CA GLY A 38 14.56 12.52 -27.64
C GLY A 38 14.73 13.18 -26.27
N LEU A 39 15.21 12.45 -25.27
CA LEU A 39 15.48 12.97 -23.93
C LEU A 39 16.81 13.74 -23.90
N PRO A 40 17.02 14.70 -22.96
CA PRO A 40 18.30 15.38 -22.77
C PRO A 40 19.44 14.38 -22.52
N ALA A 41 20.60 14.61 -23.15
CA ALA A 41 21.75 13.72 -23.04
C ALA A 41 22.21 13.55 -21.57
N GLU A 42 22.13 14.59 -20.76
CA GLU A 42 22.44 14.55 -19.32
C GLU A 42 21.56 13.51 -18.60
N VAL A 43 20.23 13.54 -18.80
CA VAL A 43 19.29 12.59 -18.21
C VAL A 43 19.62 11.14 -18.58
N ILE A 44 19.99 10.93 -19.86
CA ILE A 44 20.37 9.60 -20.38
C ILE A 44 21.66 9.12 -19.74
N CYS A 45 22.68 9.98 -19.67
CA CYS A 45 23.98 9.63 -19.09
C CYS A 45 23.86 9.33 -17.59
N ASP A 46 23.15 10.18 -16.84
CA ASP A 46 22.93 10.00 -15.40
C ASP A 46 22.21 8.67 -15.11
N ALA A 47 21.15 8.35 -15.86
CA ALA A 47 20.45 7.08 -15.73
C ALA A 47 21.37 5.89 -16.06
N ALA A 48 22.12 5.96 -17.17
CA ALA A 48 23.02 4.90 -17.59
C ALA A 48 24.12 4.61 -16.54
N GLU A 49 24.76 5.65 -16.01
CA GLU A 49 25.81 5.51 -14.99
C GLU A 49 25.25 4.95 -13.69
N LYS A 50 24.14 5.49 -13.21
CA LYS A 50 23.46 5.06 -11.99
C LYS A 50 23.07 3.58 -12.05
N TYR A 51 22.32 3.15 -13.05
CA TYR A 51 21.83 1.78 -13.12
C TYR A 51 22.95 0.77 -13.41
N ARG A 52 24.00 1.17 -14.12
CA ARG A 52 25.22 0.37 -14.26
C ARG A 52 25.93 0.18 -12.92
N ALA A 53 26.06 1.24 -12.11
CA ALA A 53 26.68 1.17 -10.79
C ALA A 53 25.89 0.25 -9.85
N ILE A 54 24.54 0.39 -9.84
CA ILE A 54 23.64 -0.49 -9.08
C ILE A 54 23.82 -1.94 -9.50
N ALA A 55 23.75 -2.24 -10.80
CA ALA A 55 23.89 -3.59 -11.33
C ALA A 55 25.23 -4.23 -10.92
N ALA A 56 26.34 -3.50 -11.06
CA ALA A 56 27.66 -3.96 -10.65
C ALA A 56 27.75 -4.23 -9.14
N ASN A 57 27.28 -3.28 -8.31
CA ASN A 57 27.32 -3.44 -6.86
C ASN A 57 26.46 -4.63 -6.40
N GLN A 58 25.19 -4.71 -6.84
CA GLN A 58 24.29 -5.77 -6.41
C GLN A 58 24.74 -7.16 -6.90
N THR A 59 25.31 -7.26 -8.10
CA THR A 59 25.93 -8.52 -8.58
C THR A 59 27.07 -8.95 -7.67
N ALA A 60 27.99 -8.03 -7.32
CA ALA A 60 29.09 -8.33 -6.40
C ALA A 60 28.58 -8.79 -5.01
N ARG A 61 27.57 -8.12 -4.47
CA ARG A 61 26.98 -8.46 -3.16
C ARG A 61 26.28 -9.82 -3.17
N ARG A 62 25.49 -10.12 -4.21
CA ARG A 62 24.78 -11.39 -4.38
C ARG A 62 25.74 -12.58 -4.58
N THR A 63 26.85 -12.36 -5.26
CA THR A 63 27.88 -13.40 -5.47
C THR A 63 28.65 -13.72 -4.19
N ALA A 64 28.82 -12.73 -3.30
CA ALA A 64 29.58 -12.84 -2.06
C ALA A 64 28.68 -12.55 -0.84
N LEU A 65 27.61 -13.33 -0.68
CA LEU A 65 26.74 -13.20 0.51
C LEU A 65 27.53 -13.45 1.78
N ARG A 66 27.31 -12.59 2.77
CA ARG A 66 27.92 -12.72 4.09
C ARG A 66 27.17 -13.77 4.92
N PRO A 67 27.84 -14.45 5.84
CA PRO A 67 27.17 -15.35 6.78
C PRO A 67 26.33 -14.59 7.82
N SER A 68 26.60 -13.28 8.00
CA SER A 68 25.87 -12.39 8.92
C SER A 68 25.89 -10.96 8.41
N TYR A 69 24.82 -10.22 8.74
CA TYR A 69 24.66 -8.78 8.52
C TYR A 69 24.34 -8.11 9.85
N ASP A 70 24.52 -6.79 9.93
CA ASP A 70 24.13 -6.06 11.14
C ASP A 70 22.61 -5.98 11.27
N TYR A 71 21.95 -5.71 10.14
CA TYR A 71 20.50 -5.69 10.05
C TYR A 71 20.00 -6.53 8.89
N ILE A 72 18.92 -7.27 9.11
CA ILE A 72 18.16 -7.94 8.06
C ILE A 72 16.77 -7.33 8.01
N VAL A 73 16.39 -6.75 6.87
CA VAL A 73 15.05 -6.22 6.61
C VAL A 73 14.30 -7.20 5.72
N VAL A 74 13.14 -7.66 6.17
CA VAL A 74 12.31 -8.65 5.46
C VAL A 74 11.12 -7.95 4.81
N GLY A 75 11.13 -7.85 3.48
CA GLY A 75 10.15 -7.14 2.66
C GLY A 75 10.63 -5.76 2.24
N SER A 76 10.50 -5.46 0.94
CA SER A 76 10.90 -4.20 0.30
C SER A 76 9.73 -3.25 0.05
N GLY A 77 8.61 -3.44 0.75
CA GLY A 77 7.42 -2.58 0.66
C GLY A 77 7.63 -1.17 1.22
N ALA A 78 6.53 -0.44 1.39
CA ALA A 78 6.52 0.98 1.76
C ALA A 78 7.38 1.32 2.99
N SER A 79 7.40 0.46 4.02
CA SER A 79 8.21 0.67 5.23
C SER A 79 9.62 0.10 5.09
N GLY A 80 9.75 -1.16 4.60
CA GLY A 80 11.04 -1.85 4.56
C GLY A 80 12.06 -1.18 3.65
N ALA A 81 11.63 -0.63 2.52
CA ALA A 81 12.49 0.17 1.62
C ALA A 81 13.05 1.42 2.33
N VAL A 82 12.23 2.08 3.13
CA VAL A 82 12.63 3.24 3.95
C VAL A 82 13.68 2.83 4.97
N VAL A 83 13.39 1.79 5.76
CA VAL A 83 14.31 1.28 6.80
C VAL A 83 15.65 0.88 6.20
N ALA A 84 15.65 0.12 5.10
CA ALA A 84 16.87 -0.32 4.43
C ALA A 84 17.71 0.89 3.94
N ARG A 85 17.07 1.90 3.32
CA ARG A 85 17.75 3.12 2.91
C ARG A 85 18.36 3.88 4.08
N ARG A 86 17.56 4.15 5.11
CA ARG A 86 18.02 4.95 6.25
C ARG A 86 19.17 4.28 7.00
N LEU A 87 19.12 2.95 7.18
CA LEU A 87 20.23 2.18 7.74
C LEU A 87 21.47 2.26 6.86
N ALA A 88 21.34 2.08 5.55
CA ALA A 88 22.47 2.11 4.62
C ALA A 88 23.13 3.49 4.53
N GLN A 89 22.35 4.58 4.58
CA GLN A 89 22.87 5.96 4.45
C GLN A 89 23.41 6.53 5.75
N ASN A 90 22.73 6.25 6.88
CA ASN A 90 23.00 6.94 8.14
C ASN A 90 23.98 6.18 9.04
N THR A 91 24.37 4.97 8.66
CA THR A 91 25.26 4.11 9.45
C THR A 91 26.30 3.42 8.55
N SER A 92 27.31 2.82 9.17
CA SER A 92 28.25 1.92 8.50
C SER A 92 27.78 0.45 8.52
N ALA A 93 26.58 0.19 9.01
CA ALA A 93 26.02 -1.15 9.16
C ALA A 93 25.88 -1.87 7.82
N GLN A 94 26.11 -3.17 7.84
CA GLN A 94 25.84 -4.05 6.71
C GLN A 94 24.37 -4.44 6.73
N VAL A 95 23.64 -4.07 5.69
CA VAL A 95 22.19 -4.27 5.61
C VAL A 95 21.87 -5.30 4.52
N LEU A 96 21.05 -6.29 4.87
CA LEU A 96 20.47 -7.24 3.93
C LEU A 96 18.96 -6.97 3.83
N LEU A 97 18.49 -6.67 2.63
CA LEU A 97 17.08 -6.54 2.30
C LEU A 97 16.62 -7.76 1.50
N LEU A 98 15.61 -8.48 2.02
CA LEU A 98 15.05 -9.67 1.40
C LEU A 98 13.66 -9.36 0.84
N GLU A 99 13.44 -9.63 -0.44
CA GLU A 99 12.14 -9.48 -1.12
C GLU A 99 11.75 -10.78 -1.81
N ALA A 100 10.54 -11.26 -1.52
CA ALA A 100 10.02 -12.50 -2.09
C ALA A 100 9.73 -12.39 -3.60
N GLY A 101 9.35 -11.21 -4.06
CA GLY A 101 9.04 -10.94 -5.46
C GLY A 101 10.24 -10.59 -6.32
N GLY A 102 9.95 -10.36 -7.59
CA GLY A 102 10.93 -10.00 -8.62
C GLY A 102 11.11 -8.50 -8.82
N ALA A 103 11.62 -8.13 -9.99
CA ALA A 103 11.87 -6.74 -10.40
C ALA A 103 10.56 -5.98 -10.72
N ASP A 104 10.56 -4.66 -10.48
CA ASP A 104 9.42 -3.75 -10.66
C ASP A 104 9.47 -2.91 -11.95
N LEU A 105 10.61 -2.85 -12.65
CA LEU A 105 10.74 -2.10 -13.89
C LEU A 105 10.16 -2.89 -15.07
N LYS A 106 8.85 -3.12 -15.02
CA LYS A 106 8.07 -3.90 -15.99
C LYS A 106 6.86 -3.09 -16.48
N PRO A 107 6.38 -3.31 -17.74
CA PRO A 107 5.30 -2.52 -18.32
C PRO A 107 4.05 -2.46 -17.44
N GLY A 108 3.57 -3.58 -16.91
CA GLY A 108 2.37 -3.63 -16.07
C GLY A 108 2.47 -2.83 -14.78
N ILE A 109 3.69 -2.61 -14.26
CA ILE A 109 3.93 -1.80 -13.07
C ILE A 109 4.06 -0.31 -13.43
N LEU A 110 4.80 0.00 -14.50
CA LEU A 110 5.17 1.37 -14.86
C LEU A 110 4.04 2.15 -15.54
N ILE A 111 3.19 1.48 -16.33
CA ILE A 111 2.05 2.09 -17.02
C ILE A 111 0.94 2.36 -15.99
N THR A 112 0.57 3.63 -15.84
CA THR A 112 -0.20 4.10 -14.70
C THR A 112 -1.69 3.79 -14.78
N GLU A 113 -2.29 3.94 -15.95
CA GLU A 113 -3.72 3.76 -16.20
C GLU A 113 -4.18 2.29 -16.16
N THR A 114 -3.22 1.35 -16.14
CA THR A 114 -3.51 -0.10 -16.19
C THR A 114 -3.20 -0.83 -14.88
N TRP A 115 -3.00 -0.11 -13.78
CA TRP A 115 -2.57 -0.67 -12.50
C TRP A 115 -3.46 -1.81 -11.98
N PHE A 116 -4.77 -1.76 -12.24
CA PHE A 116 -5.73 -2.78 -11.78
C PHE A 116 -5.53 -4.14 -12.47
N PHE A 117 -4.84 -4.22 -13.62
CA PHE A 117 -4.48 -5.49 -14.24
C PHE A 117 -3.30 -6.22 -13.54
N ASN A 118 -2.64 -5.59 -12.57
CA ASN A 118 -1.65 -6.28 -11.75
C ASN A 118 -2.30 -7.17 -10.68
N GLN A 119 -3.57 -6.92 -10.34
CA GLN A 119 -4.30 -7.74 -9.38
C GLN A 119 -4.51 -9.15 -9.94
N GLY A 120 -4.15 -10.17 -9.15
CA GLY A 120 -4.19 -11.57 -9.59
C GLY A 120 -3.07 -11.97 -10.55
N GLY A 121 -2.11 -11.07 -10.86
CA GLY A 121 -0.98 -11.33 -11.74
C GLY A 121 0.27 -11.85 -11.01
N GLU A 122 1.37 -11.97 -11.75
CA GLU A 122 2.65 -12.50 -11.24
C GLU A 122 3.29 -11.65 -10.12
N HIS A 123 2.91 -10.36 -10.02
CA HIS A 123 3.40 -9.40 -9.03
C HIS A 123 2.50 -9.29 -7.80
N ASP A 124 1.54 -10.18 -7.65
CA ASP A 124 0.54 -10.20 -6.59
C ASP A 124 0.56 -11.54 -5.85
N TRP A 125 0.50 -11.50 -4.51
CA TRP A 125 0.30 -12.71 -3.71
C TRP A 125 -1.08 -13.33 -3.90
N THR A 126 -2.07 -12.55 -4.29
CA THR A 126 -3.46 -12.97 -4.56
C THR A 126 -4.06 -13.79 -3.42
N PHE A 127 -3.97 -13.27 -2.20
CA PHE A 127 -4.59 -13.95 -1.06
C PHE A 127 -6.11 -13.92 -1.15
N GLY A 128 -6.77 -15.02 -0.76
CA GLY A 128 -8.22 -15.08 -0.61
C GLY A 128 -8.62 -15.08 0.87
N ALA A 129 -9.54 -14.20 1.25
CA ALA A 129 -10.18 -14.31 2.55
C ALA A 129 -11.12 -15.53 2.60
N GLU A 130 -11.31 -16.10 3.79
CA GLU A 130 -12.28 -17.18 3.98
C GLU A 130 -13.70 -16.67 3.65
N PRO A 131 -14.52 -17.49 2.98
CA PRO A 131 -15.91 -17.11 2.66
C PRO A 131 -16.68 -16.67 3.91
N SER A 132 -17.45 -15.59 3.78
CA SER A 132 -18.21 -15.04 4.91
C SER A 132 -19.68 -14.80 4.55
N PRO A 133 -20.64 -15.22 5.39
CA PRO A 133 -22.05 -14.94 5.20
C PRO A 133 -22.36 -13.43 5.24
N LYS A 134 -21.47 -12.62 5.79
CA LYS A 134 -21.61 -11.15 5.85
C LYS A 134 -21.47 -10.48 4.49
N VAL A 135 -20.85 -11.17 3.54
CA VAL A 135 -20.66 -10.75 2.14
C VAL A 135 -21.19 -11.83 1.18
N ASN A 136 -22.36 -12.40 1.50
CA ASN A 136 -23.07 -13.40 0.70
C ASN A 136 -22.24 -14.65 0.38
N ASN A 137 -21.47 -15.16 1.37
CA ASN A 137 -20.57 -16.31 1.27
C ASN A 137 -19.48 -16.18 0.19
N ARG A 138 -19.10 -14.95 -0.17
CA ARG A 138 -18.02 -14.71 -1.10
C ARG A 138 -16.67 -14.73 -0.39
N SER A 139 -15.63 -15.12 -1.14
CA SER A 139 -14.23 -14.95 -0.77
C SER A 139 -13.72 -13.62 -1.33
N ILE A 140 -13.33 -12.70 -0.47
CA ILE A 140 -12.82 -11.39 -0.90
C ILE A 140 -11.31 -11.48 -1.13
N VAL A 141 -10.87 -11.13 -2.35
CA VAL A 141 -9.45 -11.10 -2.72
C VAL A 141 -8.73 -9.99 -1.95
N GLN A 142 -7.55 -10.33 -1.43
CA GLN A 142 -6.62 -9.43 -0.76
C GLN A 142 -5.35 -9.34 -1.62
N SER A 143 -5.30 -8.40 -2.57
CA SER A 143 -4.11 -8.18 -3.40
C SER A 143 -2.99 -7.55 -2.58
N MET A 144 -1.83 -8.20 -2.54
CA MET A 144 -0.62 -7.73 -1.87
C MET A 144 0.57 -7.87 -2.80
N GLY A 145 1.36 -6.81 -2.97
CA GLY A 145 2.49 -6.83 -3.90
C GLY A 145 3.54 -7.88 -3.55
N LYS A 146 3.90 -8.71 -4.54
CA LYS A 146 5.00 -9.68 -4.52
C LYS A 146 6.06 -9.25 -5.53
N VAL A 147 6.72 -8.17 -5.22
CA VAL A 147 7.63 -7.47 -6.14
C VAL A 147 8.44 -6.44 -5.35
N ILE A 148 9.62 -6.05 -5.81
CA ILE A 148 10.38 -4.96 -5.21
C ILE A 148 9.50 -3.69 -5.13
N GLY A 149 9.48 -3.04 -3.97
CA GLY A 149 8.53 -1.96 -3.68
C GLY A 149 7.19 -2.44 -3.09
N GLY A 150 6.93 -3.76 -3.04
CA GLY A 150 5.71 -4.33 -2.47
C GLY A 150 4.43 -3.77 -3.08
N GLY A 151 3.41 -3.51 -2.27
CA GLY A 151 2.13 -2.95 -2.71
C GLY A 151 2.23 -1.61 -3.45
N THR A 152 3.31 -0.82 -3.23
CA THR A 152 3.52 0.45 -3.94
C THR A 152 3.79 0.27 -5.43
N SER A 153 4.18 -0.93 -5.84
CA SER A 153 4.45 -1.28 -7.25
C SER A 153 3.19 -1.70 -8.01
N ILE A 154 2.11 -2.06 -7.31
CA ILE A 154 0.86 -2.53 -7.94
C ILE A 154 -0.40 -1.71 -7.60
N ASN A 155 -0.31 -0.73 -6.68
CA ASN A 155 -1.44 0.09 -6.24
C ASN A 155 -1.86 1.16 -7.28
N GLY A 156 -2.93 1.90 -6.97
CA GLY A 156 -3.42 3.03 -7.76
C GLY A 156 -2.64 4.35 -7.57
N MET A 157 -1.41 4.33 -7.04
CA MET A 157 -0.49 5.47 -6.89
C MET A 157 -1.00 6.64 -6.07
N VAL A 158 -2.07 6.50 -5.34
CA VAL A 158 -2.65 7.54 -4.50
C VAL A 158 -1.78 7.80 -3.28
N TRP A 159 -1.51 9.08 -3.00
CA TRP A 159 -0.82 9.52 -1.80
C TRP A 159 -1.82 10.18 -0.87
N ALA A 160 -2.36 9.42 0.09
CA ALA A 160 -3.23 9.89 1.15
C ALA A 160 -2.53 9.71 2.50
N ARG A 161 -2.36 10.81 3.24
CA ARG A 161 -1.58 10.83 4.49
C ARG A 161 -2.33 10.24 5.70
N GLY A 162 -3.65 10.14 5.63
CA GLY A 162 -4.51 9.86 6.77
C GLY A 162 -4.97 11.15 7.48
N HIS A 163 -5.93 11.04 8.37
CA HIS A 163 -6.46 12.15 9.15
C HIS A 163 -5.63 12.40 10.42
N LYS A 164 -5.55 13.65 10.89
CA LYS A 164 -4.81 14.00 12.11
C LYS A 164 -5.19 13.17 13.33
N ASN A 165 -6.48 12.81 13.45
CA ASN A 165 -6.98 12.03 14.57
C ASN A 165 -6.50 10.57 14.55
N ASP A 166 -6.10 10.03 13.40
CA ASP A 166 -5.53 8.68 13.31
C ASP A 166 -4.21 8.61 14.09
N PHE A 167 -3.31 9.56 13.84
CA PHE A 167 -1.99 9.62 14.47
C PHE A 167 -2.09 10.00 15.96
N ASN A 168 -2.99 10.91 16.33
CA ASN A 168 -3.24 11.22 17.74
C ASN A 168 -3.77 9.99 18.49
N HIS A 169 -4.61 9.17 17.84
CA HIS A 169 -5.03 7.88 18.40
C HIS A 169 -3.85 6.90 18.53
N TRP A 170 -2.94 6.85 17.56
CA TRP A 170 -1.74 6.01 17.65
C TRP A 170 -0.87 6.43 18.84
N ALA A 171 -0.60 7.72 18.98
CA ALA A 171 0.16 8.25 20.13
C ALA A 171 -0.46 7.85 21.47
N ALA A 172 -1.76 8.03 21.62
CA ALA A 172 -2.51 7.64 22.82
C ALA A 172 -2.44 6.13 23.09
N SER A 173 -2.50 5.29 22.02
CA SER A 173 -2.46 3.83 22.14
C SER A 173 -1.14 3.31 22.70
N VAL A 174 -0.03 3.99 22.44
CA VAL A 174 1.32 3.57 22.88
C VAL A 174 1.90 4.45 23.99
N GLY A 175 1.26 5.59 24.31
CA GLY A 175 1.77 6.56 25.28
C GLY A 175 3.05 7.28 24.84
N ASP A 176 3.20 7.54 23.52
CA ASP A 176 4.36 8.22 22.94
C ASP A 176 3.90 9.25 21.90
N GLU A 177 4.05 10.54 22.22
CA GLU A 177 3.68 11.68 21.39
C GLU A 177 4.44 11.74 20.05
N ALA A 178 5.54 11.04 19.91
CA ALA A 178 6.27 10.96 18.65
C ALA A 178 5.51 10.17 17.57
N TRP A 179 4.39 9.51 17.89
CA TRP A 179 3.42 8.95 16.95
C TRP A 179 2.25 9.90 16.66
N GLY A 180 2.17 11.05 17.36
CA GLY A 180 1.12 12.06 17.21
C GLY A 180 1.26 12.88 15.93
N TYR A 181 0.14 13.48 15.54
CA TYR A 181 0.02 14.17 14.25
C TYR A 181 1.09 15.23 13.99
N GLN A 182 1.44 16.03 15.01
CA GLN A 182 2.41 17.10 14.80
C GLN A 182 3.79 16.57 14.38
N HIS A 183 4.31 15.55 15.07
CA HIS A 183 5.58 14.94 14.70
C HIS A 183 5.50 14.21 13.35
N VAL A 184 4.40 13.51 13.09
CA VAL A 184 4.16 12.84 11.81
C VAL A 184 4.07 13.85 10.65
N LEU A 185 3.45 15.01 10.87
CA LEU A 185 3.41 16.08 9.87
C LEU A 185 4.82 16.61 9.55
N ASP A 186 5.67 16.77 10.55
CA ASP A 186 7.07 17.19 10.33
C ASP A 186 7.84 16.14 9.50
N ILE A 187 7.59 14.84 9.73
CA ILE A 187 8.16 13.78 8.88
C ILE A 187 7.62 13.89 7.45
N TYR A 188 6.30 14.03 7.25
CA TYR A 188 5.72 14.21 5.91
C TYR A 188 6.34 15.39 5.17
N ARG A 189 6.49 16.53 5.84
CA ARG A 189 7.14 17.72 5.24
C ARG A 189 8.60 17.47 4.87
N ARG A 190 9.32 16.69 5.67
CA ARG A 190 10.72 16.34 5.41
C ARG A 190 10.88 15.44 4.19
N ILE A 191 9.99 14.47 4.02
CA ILE A 191 10.13 13.44 2.98
C ILE A 191 9.47 13.77 1.65
N GLU A 192 8.54 14.75 1.61
CA GLU A 192 7.82 15.08 0.39
C GLU A 192 8.57 16.08 -0.51
N ASP A 193 8.40 15.87 -1.82
CA ASP A 193 8.67 16.83 -2.88
C ASP A 193 7.33 17.14 -3.57
N TRP A 194 6.64 18.16 -3.01
CA TRP A 194 5.29 18.54 -3.43
C TRP A 194 5.29 19.47 -4.64
N HIS A 195 4.51 19.14 -5.66
CA HIS A 195 4.36 19.87 -6.93
C HIS A 195 2.92 20.35 -7.19
N GLY A 196 2.23 20.78 -6.15
CA GLY A 196 0.92 21.43 -6.21
C GLY A 196 0.94 22.86 -5.68
N ALA A 197 -0.24 23.38 -5.29
CA ALA A 197 -0.35 24.69 -4.67
C ALA A 197 0.50 24.77 -3.38
N PRO A 198 1.26 25.86 -3.16
CA PRO A 198 2.12 25.97 -1.98
C PRO A 198 1.32 25.94 -0.66
N ASP A 199 1.74 25.06 0.26
CA ASP A 199 1.27 25.04 1.65
C ASP A 199 2.48 24.74 2.57
N PRO A 200 3.27 25.75 2.94
CA PRO A 200 4.48 25.56 3.72
C PRO A 200 4.22 25.05 5.16
N GLU A 201 3.00 25.17 5.67
CA GLU A 201 2.64 24.62 6.96
C GLU A 201 2.46 23.09 6.89
N ARG A 202 2.00 22.58 5.74
CA ARG A 202 1.62 21.15 5.59
C ARG A 202 2.42 20.40 4.56
N ARG A 203 3.02 21.07 3.57
CA ARG A 203 3.74 20.44 2.46
C ARG A 203 5.24 20.71 2.51
N GLY A 204 6.02 19.73 2.04
CA GLY A 204 7.47 19.83 1.90
C GLY A 204 7.93 19.94 0.44
N SER A 205 9.19 20.22 0.24
CA SER A 205 9.83 20.26 -1.08
C SER A 205 11.23 19.62 -1.02
N GLY A 206 11.65 18.99 -2.10
CA GLY A 206 12.99 18.40 -2.24
C GLY A 206 13.19 17.09 -1.45
N GLY A 207 12.14 16.50 -0.88
CA GLY A 207 12.20 15.19 -0.24
C GLY A 207 12.20 14.03 -1.25
N GLU A 208 12.28 12.82 -0.74
CA GLU A 208 12.37 11.62 -1.58
C GLU A 208 11.05 11.25 -2.28
N ILE A 209 9.93 11.72 -1.74
CA ILE A 209 8.59 11.36 -2.19
C ILE A 209 8.02 12.46 -3.08
N PHE A 210 8.15 12.29 -4.39
CA PHE A 210 7.45 13.12 -5.36
C PHE A 210 5.94 12.94 -5.24
N VAL A 211 5.19 14.04 -5.11
CA VAL A 211 3.72 14.07 -5.06
C VAL A 211 3.20 15.28 -5.81
N GLN A 212 2.13 15.08 -6.59
CA GLN A 212 1.39 16.16 -7.25
C GLN A 212 -0.10 15.85 -7.31
N PRO A 213 -1.00 16.82 -7.49
CA PRO A 213 -2.36 16.54 -7.95
C PRO A 213 -2.29 15.82 -9.30
N ALA A 214 -3.25 14.93 -9.60
CA ALA A 214 -3.32 14.27 -10.89
C ALA A 214 -3.22 15.30 -12.03
N PRO A 215 -2.17 15.27 -12.88
CA PRO A 215 -1.93 16.32 -13.88
C PRO A 215 -2.94 16.22 -15.02
N ASN A 216 -3.47 17.35 -15.45
CA ASN A 216 -4.45 17.45 -16.55
C ASN A 216 -5.56 16.41 -16.44
N PRO A 217 -6.30 16.38 -15.32
CA PRO A 217 -7.29 15.33 -15.06
C PRO A 217 -8.39 15.36 -16.12
N SER A 218 -9.01 14.21 -16.36
CA SER A 218 -10.16 14.07 -17.24
C SER A 218 -11.30 15.00 -16.79
N SER A 219 -12.13 15.45 -17.73
CA SER A 219 -13.18 16.44 -17.44
C SER A 219 -14.23 15.97 -16.42
N ILE A 220 -14.35 14.67 -16.20
CA ILE A 220 -15.24 14.09 -15.17
C ILE A 220 -14.76 14.38 -13.74
N ALA A 221 -13.45 14.46 -13.50
CA ALA A 221 -12.92 14.71 -12.16
C ALA A 221 -13.28 16.13 -11.63
N PRO A 222 -13.06 17.24 -12.36
CA PRO A 222 -13.59 18.54 -11.94
C PRO A 222 -15.12 18.59 -11.83
N ALA A 223 -15.85 17.84 -12.66
CA ALA A 223 -17.31 17.75 -12.56
C ALA A 223 -17.75 17.04 -11.27
N PHE A 224 -17.01 16.02 -10.83
CA PHE A 224 -17.23 15.37 -9.55
C PHE A 224 -17.06 16.33 -8.35
N LEU A 225 -16.06 17.23 -8.39
CA LEU A 225 -15.89 18.25 -7.35
C LEU A 225 -17.09 19.21 -7.31
N LYS A 226 -17.58 19.68 -8.47
CA LYS A 226 -18.79 20.51 -8.55
C LYS A 226 -20.03 19.76 -8.06
N ALA A 227 -20.11 18.45 -8.31
CA ALA A 227 -21.16 17.60 -7.77
C ALA A 227 -21.10 17.57 -6.24
N ALA A 228 -19.93 17.42 -5.65
CA ALA A 228 -19.74 17.47 -4.19
C ALA A 228 -20.20 18.81 -3.59
N GLU A 229 -19.81 19.94 -4.19
CA GLU A 229 -20.25 21.28 -3.78
C GLU A 229 -21.78 21.42 -3.82
N SER A 230 -22.43 20.85 -4.85
CA SER A 230 -23.88 20.95 -5.04
C SER A 230 -24.69 20.24 -3.96
N ILE A 231 -24.08 19.29 -3.25
CA ILE A 231 -24.68 18.57 -2.12
C ILE A 231 -24.12 19.02 -0.76
N GLY A 232 -23.39 20.15 -0.73
CA GLY A 232 -22.89 20.78 0.50
C GLY A 232 -21.57 20.17 1.03
N ILE A 233 -20.86 19.38 0.26
CA ILE A 233 -19.53 18.87 0.62
C ILE A 233 -18.47 19.84 0.10
N PRO A 234 -17.58 20.37 0.95
CA PRO A 234 -16.56 21.32 0.54
C PRO A 234 -15.52 20.70 -0.39
N THR A 235 -14.96 21.53 -1.27
CA THR A 235 -13.84 21.14 -2.14
C THR A 235 -12.55 21.83 -1.71
N PHE A 236 -11.43 21.20 -2.01
CA PHE A 236 -10.10 21.68 -1.64
C PHE A 236 -9.13 21.51 -2.82
N ASP A 237 -8.15 22.41 -2.90
CA ASP A 237 -7.08 22.31 -3.90
C ASP A 237 -6.10 21.17 -3.61
N ASP A 238 -6.07 20.69 -2.38
CA ASP A 238 -5.16 19.65 -1.91
C ASP A 238 -5.89 18.59 -1.06
N GLN A 239 -5.77 17.33 -1.48
CA GLN A 239 -6.30 16.18 -0.75
C GLN A 239 -5.66 15.99 0.64
N ASN A 240 -4.39 16.34 0.81
CA ASN A 240 -3.61 16.11 2.04
C ASN A 240 -3.27 17.39 2.82
N GLY A 241 -3.88 18.49 2.45
CA GLY A 241 -3.76 19.75 3.16
C GLY A 241 -4.74 19.83 4.35
N ILE A 242 -5.38 20.96 4.49
CA ILE A 242 -6.36 21.24 5.55
C ILE A 242 -7.55 20.26 5.53
N MET A 243 -7.84 19.63 4.39
CA MET A 243 -8.91 18.63 4.24
C MET A 243 -8.74 17.47 5.22
N GLN A 244 -7.50 17.00 5.48
CA GLN A 244 -7.18 15.89 6.39
C GLN A 244 -7.10 16.31 7.87
N GLU A 245 -7.35 17.57 8.18
CA GLU A 245 -7.41 18.09 9.55
C GLU A 245 -8.83 18.41 10.01
N GLY A 246 -9.79 18.38 9.10
CA GLY A 246 -11.16 18.84 9.25
C GLY A 246 -12.23 17.77 9.00
N PRO A 247 -13.43 18.21 8.63
CA PRO A 247 -14.58 17.31 8.42
C PRO A 247 -14.52 16.47 7.13
N GLY A 248 -13.43 16.54 6.38
CA GLY A 248 -13.29 15.97 5.05
C GLY A 248 -13.68 16.95 3.96
N GLY A 249 -13.84 16.44 2.74
CA GLY A 249 -14.15 17.18 1.53
C GLY A 249 -13.84 16.39 0.28
N ALA A 250 -13.92 17.02 -0.87
CA ALA A 250 -13.51 16.45 -2.15
C ALA A 250 -12.31 17.20 -2.74
N ALA A 251 -11.43 16.49 -3.41
CA ALA A 251 -10.25 17.04 -4.05
C ALA A 251 -9.82 16.21 -5.27
N ILE A 252 -9.02 16.81 -6.15
CA ILE A 252 -8.25 16.05 -7.15
C ILE A 252 -7.26 15.16 -6.41
N THR A 253 -7.19 13.91 -6.81
CA THR A 253 -6.35 12.90 -6.17
C THR A 253 -4.87 13.29 -6.23
N ASN A 254 -4.18 13.24 -5.10
CA ASN A 254 -2.73 13.39 -5.08
C ASN A 254 -2.07 12.06 -5.48
N VAL A 255 -1.20 12.12 -6.47
CA VAL A 255 -0.62 10.92 -7.08
C VAL A 255 0.91 10.93 -7.08
N ARG A 256 1.48 9.74 -7.10
CA ARG A 256 2.90 9.47 -7.27
C ARG A 256 3.19 9.07 -8.72
N ILE A 257 2.84 9.95 -9.62
CA ILE A 257 3.04 9.82 -11.07
C ILE A 257 3.90 10.99 -11.52
N ARG A 258 4.99 10.72 -12.23
CA ARG A 258 5.85 11.73 -12.86
C ARG A 258 6.18 11.30 -14.27
N ASP A 259 6.07 12.21 -15.23
CA ASP A 259 6.35 11.96 -16.65
C ASP A 259 5.58 10.73 -17.20
N GLY A 260 4.33 10.54 -16.73
CA GLY A 260 3.45 9.43 -17.11
C GLY A 260 3.86 8.06 -16.57
N ARG A 261 4.78 7.99 -15.60
CA ARG A 261 5.19 6.73 -14.96
C ARG A 261 4.90 6.72 -13.46
N ARG A 262 4.63 5.53 -12.93
CA ARG A 262 4.57 5.27 -11.49
C ARG A 262 5.92 5.56 -10.83
N LEU A 263 5.88 6.23 -9.69
CA LEU A 263 7.00 6.33 -8.74
C LEU A 263 6.67 5.50 -7.49
N ASN A 264 7.03 4.23 -7.50
CA ASN A 264 6.88 3.37 -6.34
C ASN A 264 7.94 3.70 -5.26
N ILE A 265 7.91 2.98 -4.14
CA ILE A 265 8.86 3.23 -3.05
C ILE A 265 10.29 2.85 -3.44
N ALA A 266 10.49 1.85 -4.31
CA ALA A 266 11.82 1.47 -4.77
C ALA A 266 12.49 2.59 -5.57
N ALA A 267 11.74 3.25 -6.47
CA ALA A 267 12.23 4.41 -7.24
C ALA A 267 12.65 5.57 -6.33
N SER A 268 11.91 5.79 -5.22
CA SER A 268 12.16 6.89 -4.28
C SER A 268 13.22 6.56 -3.23
N TYR A 269 13.27 5.33 -2.73
CA TYR A 269 14.09 4.98 -1.57
C TYR A 269 15.19 3.96 -1.85
N LEU A 270 15.00 2.97 -2.72
CA LEU A 270 16.01 1.91 -2.92
C LEU A 270 17.00 2.24 -4.02
N TYR A 271 16.55 2.51 -5.24
CA TYR A 271 17.45 2.78 -6.36
C TYR A 271 18.45 3.91 -6.10
N PRO A 272 18.13 5.00 -5.34
CA PRO A 272 19.12 6.01 -5.00
C PRO A 272 20.31 5.53 -4.16
N VAL A 273 20.23 4.34 -3.54
CA VAL A 273 21.24 3.82 -2.59
C VAL A 273 21.70 2.39 -2.88
N MET A 274 21.18 1.74 -3.91
CA MET A 274 21.54 0.36 -4.22
C MET A 274 22.97 0.19 -4.79
N ASP A 275 23.65 1.26 -5.10
CA ASP A 275 25.07 1.30 -5.45
C ASP A 275 26.00 1.34 -4.22
N GLN A 276 25.45 1.54 -3.01
CA GLN A 276 26.23 1.59 -1.78
C GLN A 276 26.78 0.20 -1.40
N PRO A 277 28.05 0.13 -0.93
CA PRO A 277 28.72 -1.16 -0.66
C PRO A 277 28.22 -1.88 0.59
N ASN A 278 27.43 -1.24 1.43
CA ASN A 278 26.88 -1.80 2.66
C ASN A 278 25.41 -2.25 2.55
N LEU A 279 24.77 -2.11 1.36
CA LEU A 279 23.41 -2.56 1.11
C LEU A 279 23.39 -3.74 0.11
N THR A 280 22.88 -4.87 0.57
CA THR A 280 22.61 -6.05 -0.27
C THR A 280 21.10 -6.21 -0.42
N VAL A 281 20.61 -6.28 -1.66
CA VAL A 281 19.19 -6.50 -1.97
C VAL A 281 19.03 -7.82 -2.71
N LEU A 282 18.27 -8.76 -2.12
CA LEU A 282 17.91 -10.02 -2.77
C LEU A 282 16.43 -10.00 -3.16
N THR A 283 16.15 -10.16 -4.43
CA THR A 283 14.82 -10.42 -4.98
C THR A 283 14.64 -11.92 -5.23
N GLY A 284 13.39 -12.42 -5.19
CA GLY A 284 13.10 -13.85 -5.24
C GLY A 284 13.53 -14.59 -3.96
N ALA A 285 13.65 -13.89 -2.84
CA ALA A 285 14.08 -14.42 -1.54
C ALA A 285 12.87 -14.57 -0.60
N HIS A 286 12.33 -15.77 -0.51
CA HIS A 286 11.17 -16.08 0.33
C HIS A 286 11.62 -16.43 1.75
N VAL A 287 11.30 -15.57 2.73
CA VAL A 287 11.61 -15.82 4.14
C VAL A 287 10.60 -16.80 4.73
N ASN A 288 11.09 -17.93 5.23
CA ASN A 288 10.30 -19.00 5.80
C ASN A 288 10.02 -18.76 7.28
N ARG A 289 11.06 -18.40 8.05
CA ARG A 289 10.97 -18.15 9.49
C ARG A 289 12.20 -17.42 10.03
N LEU A 290 12.10 -16.95 11.26
CA LEU A 290 13.20 -16.43 12.04
C LEU A 290 14.05 -17.57 12.61
N THR A 291 15.35 -17.37 12.77
CA THR A 291 16.19 -18.23 13.59
C THR A 291 16.31 -17.63 15.00
N ILE A 292 16.01 -18.43 16.02
CA ILE A 292 15.88 -17.95 17.41
C ILE A 292 16.66 -18.86 18.35
N VAL A 293 17.40 -18.26 19.28
CA VAL A 293 18.10 -18.96 20.38
C VAL A 293 17.60 -18.41 21.70
N GLY A 294 16.89 -19.25 22.47
CA GLY A 294 16.18 -18.81 23.66
C GLY A 294 15.07 -17.81 23.32
N ASP A 295 15.20 -16.57 23.77
CA ASP A 295 14.28 -15.46 23.47
C ASP A 295 14.87 -14.43 22.45
N THR A 296 16.00 -14.77 21.83
CA THR A 296 16.76 -13.84 21.00
C THR A 296 16.74 -14.28 19.54
N VAL A 297 16.26 -13.40 18.64
CA VAL A 297 16.37 -13.60 17.20
C VAL A 297 17.84 -13.42 16.79
N THR A 298 18.36 -14.41 16.05
CA THR A 298 19.74 -14.46 15.59
C THR A 298 19.87 -14.34 14.07
N GLY A 299 18.77 -14.35 13.33
CA GLY A 299 18.78 -14.24 11.87
C GLY A 299 17.48 -14.74 11.24
N VAL A 300 17.56 -15.17 9.99
CA VAL A 300 16.43 -15.67 9.19
C VAL A 300 16.81 -16.90 8.38
N GLU A 301 15.83 -17.75 8.12
CA GLU A 301 15.85 -18.84 7.16
C GLU A 301 15.00 -18.46 5.95
N PHE A 302 15.53 -18.56 4.75
CA PHE A 302 14.84 -18.16 3.53
C PHE A 302 15.26 -19.02 2.33
N GLU A 303 14.39 -19.11 1.33
CA GLU A 303 14.69 -19.74 0.06
C GLU A 303 15.11 -18.69 -0.97
N TRP A 304 16.21 -18.99 -1.67
CA TRP A 304 16.73 -18.15 -2.74
C TRP A 304 17.53 -18.97 -3.75
N GLY A 305 17.30 -18.73 -5.06
CA GLY A 305 17.95 -19.49 -6.12
C GLY A 305 17.70 -21.01 -6.06
N GLY A 306 16.52 -21.42 -5.57
CA GLY A 306 16.14 -22.83 -5.41
C GLY A 306 16.84 -23.54 -4.24
N ARG A 307 17.42 -22.82 -3.30
CA ARG A 307 18.14 -23.35 -2.14
C ARG A 307 17.68 -22.67 -0.86
N LEU A 308 17.73 -23.43 0.23
CA LEU A 308 17.51 -22.93 1.58
C LEU A 308 18.81 -22.28 2.09
N HIS A 309 18.68 -21.06 2.62
CA HIS A 309 19.75 -20.26 3.22
C HIS A 309 19.40 -19.93 4.66
N SER A 310 20.44 -19.81 5.50
CA SER A 310 20.34 -19.26 6.85
C SER A 310 21.40 -18.17 7.01
N ILE A 311 21.00 -16.96 7.34
CA ILE A 311 21.90 -15.81 7.50
C ILE A 311 21.63 -15.15 8.86
N GLY A 312 22.72 -14.86 9.59
CA GLY A 312 22.68 -14.22 10.90
C GLY A 312 22.43 -12.71 10.84
N ALA A 313 21.82 -12.18 11.90
CA ALA A 313 21.74 -10.76 12.20
C ALA A 313 22.49 -10.47 13.50
N SER A 314 23.51 -9.60 13.46
CA SER A 314 24.29 -9.26 14.66
C SER A 314 23.60 -8.22 15.56
N ASN A 315 22.75 -7.37 14.98
CA ASN A 315 21.96 -6.39 15.73
C ASN A 315 20.49 -6.80 15.77
N GLU A 316 19.74 -6.60 14.69
CA GLU A 316 18.30 -6.84 14.68
C GLU A 316 17.80 -7.37 13.32
N VAL A 317 16.69 -8.10 13.38
CA VAL A 317 15.82 -8.38 12.23
C VAL A 317 14.63 -7.42 12.28
N VAL A 318 14.30 -6.80 11.15
CA VAL A 318 13.12 -5.96 10.98
C VAL A 318 12.16 -6.65 10.02
N LEU A 319 11.00 -7.08 10.53
CA LEU A 319 9.92 -7.59 9.69
C LEU A 319 9.15 -6.43 9.07
N SER A 320 9.09 -6.42 7.74
CA SER A 320 8.35 -5.46 6.91
C SER A 320 7.61 -6.18 5.78
N ALA A 321 7.16 -7.42 6.06
CA ALA A 321 6.55 -8.31 5.06
C ALA A 321 5.05 -8.03 4.82
N GLY A 322 4.50 -6.99 5.44
CA GLY A 322 3.10 -6.58 5.35
C GLY A 322 2.16 -7.36 6.26
N ALA A 323 0.94 -6.85 6.42
CA ALA A 323 0.00 -7.29 7.44
C ALA A 323 -0.51 -8.74 7.31
N ILE A 324 -0.21 -9.42 6.21
CA ILE A 324 -0.56 -10.85 6.02
C ILE A 324 0.64 -11.75 6.28
N GLN A 325 1.81 -11.43 5.73
CA GLN A 325 2.99 -12.28 5.85
C GLN A 325 3.74 -12.07 7.18
N THR A 326 3.79 -10.85 7.72
CA THR A 326 4.45 -10.58 9.01
C THR A 326 3.92 -11.44 10.16
N PRO A 327 2.60 -11.48 10.45
CA PRO A 327 2.10 -12.37 11.49
C PRO A 327 2.28 -13.86 11.16
N LYS A 328 2.25 -14.27 9.88
CA LYS A 328 2.54 -15.64 9.47
C LYS A 328 3.98 -16.03 9.81
N ILE A 329 4.96 -15.18 9.47
CA ILE A 329 6.39 -15.42 9.80
C ILE A 329 6.58 -15.50 11.31
N LEU A 330 5.92 -14.63 12.10
CA LEU A 330 5.95 -14.71 13.56
C LEU A 330 5.43 -16.05 14.07
N MET A 331 4.24 -16.47 13.63
CA MET A 331 3.63 -17.75 14.04
C MET A 331 4.50 -18.95 13.66
N LEU A 332 5.01 -19.00 12.43
CA LEU A 332 5.93 -20.06 11.97
C LEU A 332 7.26 -20.09 12.75
N SER A 333 7.60 -18.99 13.42
CA SER A 333 8.80 -18.85 14.26
C SER A 333 8.52 -19.08 15.75
N GLY A 334 7.30 -19.53 16.12
CA GLY A 334 6.93 -19.80 17.51
C GLY A 334 6.50 -18.58 18.31
N ILE A 335 6.16 -17.47 17.64
CA ILE A 335 5.70 -16.23 18.28
C ILE A 335 4.22 -16.03 17.95
N GLY A 336 3.33 -16.21 18.91
CA GLY A 336 1.90 -16.15 18.69
C GLY A 336 1.07 -16.79 19.80
N ASP A 337 -0.21 -17.05 19.55
CA ASP A 337 -1.06 -17.77 20.48
C ASP A 337 -0.60 -19.23 20.60
N ARG A 338 -0.30 -19.68 21.82
CA ARG A 338 0.20 -21.04 22.10
C ARG A 338 -0.73 -22.11 21.57
N ALA A 339 -2.03 -21.98 21.77
CA ALA A 339 -2.99 -23.00 21.37
C ALA A 339 -3.04 -23.12 19.83
N GLU A 340 -2.86 -22.03 19.12
CA GLU A 340 -2.75 -22.02 17.66
C GLU A 340 -1.46 -22.70 17.18
N LEU A 341 -0.32 -22.40 17.79
CA LEU A 341 0.99 -22.95 17.46
C LEU A 341 1.04 -24.48 17.72
N ASP A 342 0.49 -24.92 18.85
CA ASP A 342 0.44 -26.33 19.25
C ASP A 342 -0.34 -27.19 18.23
N ARG A 343 -1.33 -26.63 17.53
CA ARG A 343 -2.09 -27.33 16.47
C ARG A 343 -1.20 -27.82 15.32
N PHE A 344 -0.09 -27.14 15.09
CA PHE A 344 0.85 -27.44 14.00
C PHE A 344 2.19 -27.98 14.50
N GLY A 345 2.31 -28.31 15.80
CA GLY A 345 3.54 -28.80 16.40
C GLY A 345 4.67 -27.77 16.45
N ILE A 346 4.34 -26.46 16.41
CA ILE A 346 5.29 -25.37 16.48
C ILE A 346 5.56 -25.04 17.96
N SER A 347 6.81 -25.19 18.40
CA SER A 347 7.21 -24.86 19.78
C SER A 347 7.05 -23.37 20.06
N THR A 348 6.36 -23.02 21.12
CA THR A 348 6.15 -21.63 21.53
C THR A 348 7.45 -21.03 22.07
N VAL A 349 7.96 -19.98 21.42
CA VAL A 349 9.05 -19.11 21.90
C VAL A 349 8.48 -18.00 22.77
N SER A 350 7.46 -17.30 22.28
CA SER A 350 6.75 -16.25 23.01
C SER A 350 5.24 -16.41 22.83
N HIS A 351 4.51 -16.53 23.94
CA HIS A 351 3.04 -16.49 23.89
C HIS A 351 2.57 -15.04 23.71
N LEU A 352 2.13 -14.73 22.49
CA LEU A 352 1.74 -13.39 22.09
C LEU A 352 0.42 -13.45 21.31
N PRO A 353 -0.73 -13.55 22.02
CA PRO A 353 -2.03 -13.88 21.42
C PRO A 353 -2.55 -12.83 20.43
N GLY A 354 -2.01 -11.61 20.45
CA GLY A 354 -2.36 -10.55 19.50
C GLY A 354 -1.82 -10.76 18.08
N VAL A 355 -0.86 -11.67 17.87
CA VAL A 355 -0.33 -11.97 16.53
C VAL A 355 -1.43 -12.53 15.65
N GLY A 356 -1.67 -11.86 14.51
CA GLY A 356 -2.74 -12.20 13.56
C GLY A 356 -4.12 -11.68 13.95
N GLN A 357 -4.30 -11.06 15.14
CA GLN A 357 -5.58 -10.49 15.56
C GLN A 357 -5.76 -9.06 15.06
N ASN A 358 -6.98 -8.52 15.18
CA ASN A 358 -7.31 -7.12 14.86
C ASN A 358 -7.18 -6.76 13.37
N PHE A 359 -7.24 -7.74 12.45
CA PHE A 359 -7.19 -7.48 11.01
C PHE A 359 -8.23 -6.42 10.62
N GLN A 360 -7.80 -5.41 9.92
CA GLN A 360 -8.62 -4.33 9.38
C GLN A 360 -8.27 -4.08 7.92
N ASP A 361 -9.29 -3.74 7.15
CA ASP A 361 -9.19 -3.38 5.74
C ASP A 361 -10.35 -2.46 5.37
N HIS A 362 -10.15 -1.57 4.43
CA HIS A 362 -11.19 -0.68 3.94
C HIS A 362 -12.10 -1.42 2.95
N PRO A 363 -13.40 -1.61 3.25
CA PRO A 363 -14.34 -2.08 2.25
C PRO A 363 -14.64 -1.00 1.22
N ILE A 364 -14.71 -1.38 -0.05
CA ILE A 364 -15.20 -0.58 -1.17
C ILE A 364 -16.30 -1.35 -1.88
N ILE A 365 -17.31 -0.62 -2.40
CA ILE A 365 -18.47 -1.25 -3.04
C ILE A 365 -18.42 -1.02 -4.54
N GLY A 366 -18.17 -2.09 -5.28
CA GLY A 366 -18.22 -2.13 -6.74
C GLY A 366 -19.65 -2.28 -7.24
N ALA A 367 -20.51 -1.32 -6.92
CA ALA A 367 -21.92 -1.30 -7.31
C ALA A 367 -22.47 0.13 -7.50
N GLY A 368 -21.64 1.13 -7.65
CA GLY A 368 -22.01 2.47 -8.10
C GLY A 368 -21.62 2.63 -9.57
N LEU A 369 -22.57 2.46 -10.50
CA LEU A 369 -22.25 2.27 -11.91
C LEU A 369 -23.14 3.13 -12.81
N TRP A 370 -22.52 3.88 -13.72
CA TRP A 370 -23.18 4.72 -14.72
C TRP A 370 -22.70 4.38 -16.14
N GLU A 371 -23.60 4.45 -17.10
CA GLU A 371 -23.29 4.41 -18.53
C GLU A 371 -23.07 5.83 -19.03
N ALA A 372 -21.94 6.10 -19.68
CA ALA A 372 -21.65 7.37 -20.33
C ALA A 372 -22.20 7.42 -21.76
N PRO A 373 -22.44 8.62 -22.35
CA PRO A 373 -22.82 8.77 -23.75
C PRO A 373 -21.76 8.28 -24.75
N GLY A 374 -20.51 8.18 -24.33
CA GLY A 374 -19.37 7.71 -25.12
C GLY A 374 -18.21 7.31 -24.23
N PRO A 375 -17.08 6.82 -24.79
CA PRO A 375 -15.93 6.39 -24.00
C PRO A 375 -15.32 7.55 -23.21
N LEU A 376 -14.98 7.29 -21.95
CA LEU A 376 -14.22 8.23 -21.12
C LEU A 376 -12.72 7.90 -21.24
N PRO A 377 -11.84 8.92 -21.32
CA PRO A 377 -10.40 8.69 -21.29
C PRO A 377 -9.98 8.26 -19.88
N MET A 378 -9.27 7.15 -19.80
CA MET A 378 -8.55 6.78 -18.59
C MET A 378 -7.19 7.49 -18.60
N LEU A 379 -7.01 8.46 -17.70
CA LEU A 379 -5.77 9.23 -17.55
C LEU A 379 -5.16 8.95 -16.17
N ASN A 380 -3.88 9.25 -16.04
CA ASN A 380 -3.16 9.09 -14.77
C ASN A 380 -3.37 7.69 -14.14
N ASN A 381 -4.14 7.61 -13.07
CA ASN A 381 -4.47 6.35 -12.39
C ASN A 381 -5.93 5.93 -12.60
N ALA A 382 -6.63 6.53 -13.55
CA ALA A 382 -8.05 6.30 -13.84
C ALA A 382 -8.98 6.50 -12.61
N SER A 383 -8.52 7.27 -11.61
CA SER A 383 -9.29 7.64 -10.41
C SER A 383 -8.79 9.00 -9.88
N GLU A 384 -9.18 10.05 -10.57
CA GLU A 384 -8.55 11.36 -10.45
C GLU A 384 -9.23 12.30 -9.46
N ALA A 385 -10.38 11.90 -8.88
CA ALA A 385 -11.05 12.62 -7.81
C ALA A 385 -11.56 11.67 -6.73
N ASN A 386 -11.50 12.13 -5.50
CA ASN A 386 -12.03 11.40 -4.36
C ASN A 386 -12.63 12.34 -3.31
N LEU A 387 -13.35 11.75 -2.38
CA LEU A 387 -14.09 12.47 -1.36
C LEU A 387 -14.02 11.73 -0.04
N PHE A 388 -13.71 12.46 1.04
CA PHE A 388 -13.85 11.99 2.41
C PHE A 388 -14.99 12.75 3.07
N THR A 389 -15.91 12.04 3.73
CA THR A 389 -17.02 12.66 4.45
C THR A 389 -17.48 11.78 5.60
N LYS A 390 -18.48 12.26 6.34
CA LYS A 390 -19.04 11.58 7.51
C LYS A 390 -20.34 10.89 7.15
N SER A 391 -20.51 9.64 7.59
CA SER A 391 -21.81 8.93 7.46
C SER A 391 -22.90 9.57 8.31
N ARG A 392 -22.50 10.24 9.39
CA ARG A 392 -23.40 10.94 10.33
C ARG A 392 -22.69 12.17 10.93
N PRO A 393 -23.43 13.23 11.28
CA PRO A 393 -22.85 14.53 11.63
C PRO A 393 -22.11 14.57 12.98
N ASP A 394 -22.39 13.63 13.89
CA ASP A 394 -21.78 13.55 15.23
C ASP A 394 -20.37 12.96 15.25
N LEU A 395 -19.89 12.40 14.14
CA LEU A 395 -18.53 11.91 14.04
C LEU A 395 -17.51 13.07 14.03
N GLU A 396 -16.38 12.90 14.69
CA GLU A 396 -15.28 13.86 14.66
C GLU A 396 -14.41 13.71 13.39
N THR A 397 -14.25 12.48 12.91
CA THR A 397 -13.40 12.12 11.78
C THR A 397 -14.25 11.57 10.64
N PRO A 398 -13.95 11.87 9.37
CA PRO A 398 -14.57 11.22 8.23
C PRO A 398 -14.42 9.70 8.31
N ASP A 399 -15.51 8.97 8.09
CA ASP A 399 -15.55 7.51 8.08
C ASP A 399 -15.89 6.94 6.71
N LEU A 400 -16.24 7.78 5.73
CA LEU A 400 -16.51 7.42 4.35
C LEU A 400 -15.39 7.89 3.42
N HIS A 401 -15.07 7.08 2.42
CA HIS A 401 -14.14 7.38 1.34
C HIS A 401 -14.77 6.97 0.01
N ILE A 402 -15.09 7.92 -0.84
CA ILE A 402 -15.80 7.72 -2.11
C ILE A 402 -14.88 8.08 -3.27
N TRP A 403 -14.77 7.17 -4.24
CA TRP A 403 -13.89 7.29 -5.40
C TRP A 403 -14.70 7.52 -6.67
N GLN A 404 -14.30 8.50 -7.47
CA GLN A 404 -14.68 8.60 -8.87
C GLN A 404 -13.64 7.83 -9.71
N ILE A 405 -14.09 6.94 -10.60
CA ILE A 405 -13.22 6.05 -11.39
C ILE A 405 -13.72 6.05 -12.85
N GLU A 406 -12.83 6.35 -13.80
CA GLU A 406 -13.15 6.44 -15.24
C GLU A 406 -13.34 5.07 -15.89
N ALA A 407 -13.33 4.01 -15.12
CA ALA A 407 -13.50 2.61 -15.55
C ALA A 407 -14.58 1.90 -14.74
N PRO A 408 -15.09 0.76 -15.22
CA PRO A 408 -15.92 -0.11 -14.40
C PRO A 408 -15.10 -0.68 -13.24
N TYR A 409 -15.50 -0.40 -11.99
CA TYR A 409 -14.92 -0.99 -10.79
C TYR A 409 -15.97 -1.84 -10.09
N LEU A 410 -15.93 -3.14 -10.31
CA LEU A 410 -17.01 -4.08 -10.03
C LEU A 410 -16.48 -5.34 -9.36
N SER A 411 -17.29 -5.93 -8.46
CA SER A 411 -17.06 -7.27 -7.97
C SER A 411 -17.37 -8.32 -9.06
N GLU A 412 -17.00 -9.56 -8.83
CA GLU A 412 -17.33 -10.69 -9.70
C GLU A 412 -18.85 -10.90 -9.85
N VAL A 413 -19.64 -10.47 -8.85
CA VAL A 413 -21.12 -10.56 -8.90
C VAL A 413 -21.71 -9.38 -9.66
N THR A 414 -21.29 -8.15 -9.36
CA THR A 414 -21.84 -6.94 -9.98
C THR A 414 -21.34 -6.74 -11.41
N GLY A 415 -20.21 -7.37 -11.79
CA GLY A 415 -19.66 -7.34 -13.15
C GLY A 415 -20.60 -7.84 -14.24
N ARG A 416 -21.60 -8.64 -13.90
CA ARG A 416 -22.67 -9.07 -14.84
C ARG A 416 -23.53 -7.92 -15.37
N HIS A 417 -23.49 -6.77 -14.74
CA HIS A 417 -24.23 -5.57 -15.16
C HIS A 417 -23.41 -4.64 -16.07
N MET A 418 -22.20 -5.03 -16.43
CA MET A 418 -21.33 -4.24 -17.28
C MET A 418 -21.93 -4.07 -18.68
N THR A 419 -21.87 -2.84 -19.19
CA THR A 419 -22.22 -2.47 -20.56
C THR A 419 -21.07 -1.66 -21.17
N ASP A 420 -21.22 -1.15 -22.40
CA ASP A 420 -20.21 -0.28 -23.00
C ASP A 420 -20.15 1.09 -22.30
N ASN A 421 -18.97 1.71 -22.31
CA ASN A 421 -18.73 3.07 -21.78
C ASN A 421 -19.15 3.28 -20.31
N VAL A 422 -18.82 2.32 -19.47
CA VAL A 422 -19.20 2.35 -18.06
C VAL A 422 -18.09 3.02 -17.22
N TRP A 423 -18.51 3.77 -16.21
CA TRP A 423 -17.65 4.36 -15.19
C TRP A 423 -18.29 4.22 -13.80
N SER A 424 -17.52 4.45 -12.76
CA SER A 424 -17.96 4.15 -11.39
C SER A 424 -17.80 5.35 -10.44
N ILE A 425 -18.75 5.47 -9.49
CA ILE A 425 -18.51 6.09 -8.19
C ILE A 425 -18.56 4.97 -7.17
N SER A 426 -17.44 4.65 -6.56
CA SER A 426 -17.32 3.51 -5.66
C SER A 426 -17.38 3.98 -4.20
N PRO A 427 -18.50 3.70 -3.48
CA PRO A 427 -18.62 3.99 -2.05
C PRO A 427 -17.68 3.10 -1.24
N GLY A 428 -17.08 3.66 -0.19
CA GLY A 428 -16.21 2.91 0.70
C GLY A 428 -16.25 3.44 2.14
N LEU A 429 -15.70 2.65 3.06
CA LEU A 429 -15.44 3.05 4.43
C LEU A 429 -13.97 3.36 4.62
N ALA A 430 -13.67 4.48 5.26
CA ALA A 430 -12.35 4.84 5.72
C ALA A 430 -12.08 4.40 7.17
N ARG A 431 -13.12 4.10 7.94
CA ARG A 431 -13.01 3.69 9.35
C ARG A 431 -13.98 2.55 9.66
N PRO A 432 -13.68 1.32 9.24
CA PRO A 432 -14.54 0.17 9.52
C PRO A 432 -14.52 -0.20 11.02
N GLU A 433 -15.65 -0.63 11.53
CA GLU A 433 -15.79 -1.16 12.89
C GLU A 433 -15.52 -2.66 12.98
N SER A 434 -15.68 -3.36 11.87
CA SER A 434 -15.40 -4.80 11.78
C SER A 434 -13.94 -5.12 12.04
N ARG A 435 -13.70 -6.20 12.79
CA ARG A 435 -12.35 -6.71 13.09
C ARG A 435 -12.27 -8.17 12.70
N GLY A 436 -11.22 -8.52 11.98
CA GLY A 436 -10.91 -9.87 11.55
C GLY A 436 -9.66 -10.42 12.23
N PHE A 437 -9.18 -11.56 11.73
CA PHE A 437 -7.95 -12.19 12.21
C PHE A 437 -7.33 -13.10 11.15
N LEU A 438 -6.06 -13.44 11.34
CA LEU A 438 -5.34 -14.42 10.55
C LEU A 438 -4.96 -15.63 11.41
N ARG A 439 -4.91 -16.82 10.79
CA ARG A 439 -4.43 -18.06 11.39
C ARG A 439 -3.56 -18.85 10.43
N LEU A 440 -2.70 -19.71 10.96
CA LEU A 440 -2.01 -20.70 10.12
C LEU A 440 -3.01 -21.72 9.59
N LYS A 441 -2.77 -22.20 8.36
CA LYS A 441 -3.44 -23.37 7.78
C LYS A 441 -2.56 -24.63 7.91
N SER A 442 -1.25 -24.44 7.96
CA SER A 442 -0.24 -25.48 8.15
C SER A 442 1.06 -24.90 8.71
N ALA A 443 2.06 -25.75 8.94
CA ALA A 443 3.43 -25.35 9.26
C ALA A 443 4.30 -25.11 7.99
N ASP A 444 3.75 -25.28 6.79
CA ASP A 444 4.44 -25.04 5.54
C ASP A 444 4.52 -23.51 5.27
N PRO A 445 5.73 -22.94 5.10
CA PRO A 445 5.88 -21.51 4.81
C PRO A 445 5.33 -21.08 3.44
N HIS A 446 5.04 -22.00 2.53
CA HIS A 446 4.44 -21.70 1.24
C HIS A 446 2.91 -21.63 1.27
N ASP A 447 2.27 -22.22 2.26
CA ASP A 447 0.83 -22.14 2.39
C ASP A 447 0.38 -20.73 2.80
N ALA A 448 -0.66 -20.22 2.13
CA ALA A 448 -1.27 -18.97 2.52
C ALA A 448 -1.96 -19.10 3.89
N PRO A 449 -1.92 -18.07 4.75
CA PRO A 449 -2.67 -18.10 6.01
C PRO A 449 -4.17 -18.08 5.75
N GLY A 450 -4.97 -18.56 6.69
CA GLY A 450 -6.40 -18.37 6.72
C GLY A 450 -6.72 -16.93 7.11
N ILE A 451 -7.38 -16.18 6.22
CA ILE A 451 -7.72 -14.77 6.42
C ILE A 451 -9.22 -14.68 6.72
N HIS A 452 -9.56 -14.47 7.97
CA HIS A 452 -10.93 -14.21 8.39
C HIS A 452 -11.15 -12.69 8.45
N ALA A 453 -11.38 -12.09 7.29
CA ALA A 453 -11.47 -10.63 7.15
C ALA A 453 -12.64 -10.02 7.93
N ASN A 454 -13.71 -10.79 8.16
CA ASN A 454 -14.94 -10.35 8.85
C ASN A 454 -15.51 -9.04 8.29
N MET A 455 -15.31 -8.79 6.99
CA MET A 455 -15.83 -7.60 6.32
C MET A 455 -17.35 -7.52 6.49
N LEU A 456 -17.87 -6.33 6.87
CA LEU A 456 -19.27 -6.08 7.22
C LEU A 456 -19.76 -6.94 8.40
N GLY A 457 -18.86 -7.43 9.26
CA GLY A 457 -19.19 -8.20 10.46
C GLY A 457 -19.94 -7.38 11.51
N ASP A 458 -19.57 -6.10 11.66
CA ASP A 458 -20.28 -5.13 12.48
C ASP A 458 -21.40 -4.47 11.67
N PRO A 459 -22.65 -4.45 12.17
CA PRO A 459 -23.78 -3.87 11.44
C PRO A 459 -23.65 -2.36 11.18
N ARG A 460 -22.82 -1.65 11.96
CA ARG A 460 -22.55 -0.21 11.76
C ARG A 460 -21.88 0.05 10.41
N ASP A 461 -21.05 -0.87 9.94
CA ASP A 461 -20.37 -0.77 8.65
C ASP A 461 -21.38 -0.77 7.47
N LEU A 462 -22.38 -1.67 7.51
CA LEU A 462 -23.41 -1.71 6.49
C LEU A 462 -24.28 -0.44 6.49
N ILE A 463 -24.60 0.09 7.68
CA ILE A 463 -25.36 1.35 7.83
C ILE A 463 -24.59 2.52 7.20
N ALA A 464 -23.30 2.63 7.51
CA ALA A 464 -22.43 3.67 6.95
C ALA A 464 -22.25 3.53 5.43
N LEU A 465 -22.09 2.30 4.92
CA LEU A 465 -22.00 2.04 3.47
C LEU A 465 -23.31 2.34 2.73
N ARG A 466 -24.46 2.12 3.35
CA ARG A 466 -25.73 2.55 2.78
C ARG A 466 -25.76 4.07 2.57
N ARG A 467 -25.32 4.84 3.59
CA ARG A 467 -25.18 6.30 3.46
C ARG A 467 -24.16 6.70 2.39
N SER A 468 -23.04 5.98 2.32
CA SER A 468 -22.02 6.19 1.28
C SER A 468 -22.60 5.97 -0.13
N MET A 469 -23.42 4.93 -0.32
CA MET A 469 -24.11 4.65 -1.58
C MET A 469 -25.14 5.74 -1.94
N GLU A 470 -25.88 6.25 -0.98
CA GLU A 470 -26.80 7.36 -1.19
C GLU A 470 -26.06 8.61 -1.67
N ILE A 471 -24.95 8.97 -1.01
CA ILE A 471 -24.08 10.09 -1.42
C ILE A 471 -23.54 9.86 -2.83
N ALA A 472 -23.07 8.67 -3.15
CA ALA A 472 -22.57 8.34 -4.49
C ALA A 472 -23.65 8.54 -5.57
N ARG A 473 -24.91 8.19 -5.27
CA ARG A 473 -26.05 8.45 -6.17
C ARG A 473 -26.38 9.93 -6.30
N GLU A 474 -26.38 10.68 -5.19
CA GLU A 474 -26.57 12.13 -5.22
C GLU A 474 -25.53 12.80 -6.11
N LEU A 475 -24.24 12.40 -5.98
CA LEU A 475 -23.13 12.87 -6.82
C LEU A 475 -23.34 12.50 -8.29
N GLY A 476 -23.48 11.22 -8.60
CA GLY A 476 -23.54 10.72 -9.96
C GLY A 476 -24.74 11.22 -10.76
N ASN A 477 -25.86 11.54 -10.08
CA ASN A 477 -27.08 12.05 -10.72
C ASN A 477 -27.22 13.58 -10.61
N SER A 478 -26.18 14.29 -10.15
CA SER A 478 -26.17 15.75 -10.06
C SER A 478 -26.14 16.43 -11.42
N GLU A 479 -26.50 17.73 -11.46
CA GLU A 479 -26.45 18.53 -12.70
C GLU A 479 -25.05 18.56 -13.32
N ALA A 480 -24.00 18.65 -12.48
CA ALA A 480 -22.62 18.71 -12.91
C ALA A 480 -22.15 17.43 -13.65
N MET A 481 -22.73 16.28 -13.29
CA MET A 481 -22.40 14.98 -13.88
C MET A 481 -23.21 14.62 -15.12
N LYS A 482 -24.28 15.34 -15.44
CA LYS A 482 -25.13 15.06 -16.62
C LYS A 482 -24.39 14.84 -17.93
N PRO A 483 -23.30 15.58 -18.28
CA PRO A 483 -22.56 15.33 -19.51
C PRO A 483 -21.93 13.94 -19.61
N PHE A 484 -21.74 13.27 -18.49
CA PHE A 484 -21.08 11.95 -18.36
C PHE A 484 -22.08 10.82 -18.10
N VAL A 485 -23.38 11.12 -18.01
CA VAL A 485 -24.42 10.16 -17.63
C VAL A 485 -25.45 10.02 -18.74
N LYS A 486 -25.51 8.85 -19.36
CA LYS A 486 -26.62 8.40 -20.18
C LYS A 486 -27.73 7.80 -19.31
N ARG A 487 -27.33 6.98 -18.32
CA ARG A 487 -28.21 6.43 -17.29
C ARG A 487 -27.39 5.89 -16.10
N GLU A 488 -28.03 5.82 -14.93
CA GLU A 488 -27.57 5.02 -13.80
C GLU A 488 -27.88 3.53 -14.10
N ILE A 489 -26.91 2.65 -13.87
CA ILE A 489 -27.06 1.19 -14.03
C ILE A 489 -27.27 0.55 -12.64
N LEU A 490 -26.39 0.88 -11.68
CA LEU A 490 -26.43 0.42 -10.30
C LEU A 490 -26.21 1.62 -9.35
N PRO A 491 -26.88 1.65 -8.18
CA PRO A 491 -27.86 0.67 -7.68
C PRO A 491 -29.26 0.77 -8.33
N GLY A 492 -29.55 1.76 -9.18
CA GLY A 492 -30.89 1.98 -9.73
C GLY A 492 -31.91 2.30 -8.64
N ASP A 493 -33.09 1.72 -8.68
CA ASP A 493 -34.19 1.97 -7.72
C ASP A 493 -34.16 1.08 -6.47
N LEU A 494 -33.08 0.30 -6.27
CA LEU A 494 -32.95 -0.60 -5.10
C LEU A 494 -32.94 0.18 -3.78
N LYS A 495 -33.67 -0.33 -2.78
CA LYS A 495 -33.79 0.24 -1.44
C LYS A 495 -33.92 -0.87 -0.39
N GLY A 496 -33.73 -0.51 0.89
CA GLY A 496 -33.90 -1.44 2.00
C GLY A 496 -33.01 -2.66 1.86
N GLU A 497 -33.56 -3.85 2.11
CA GLU A 497 -32.83 -5.13 2.08
C GLU A 497 -32.20 -5.45 0.70
N ALA A 498 -32.89 -5.11 -0.39
CA ALA A 498 -32.34 -5.32 -1.74
C ALA A 498 -31.09 -4.44 -2.01
N LEU A 499 -31.03 -3.24 -1.44
CA LEU A 499 -29.83 -2.40 -1.50
C LEU A 499 -28.72 -2.98 -0.61
N ASP A 500 -29.06 -3.50 0.56
CA ASP A 500 -28.11 -4.16 1.46
C ASP A 500 -27.47 -5.39 0.80
N ASP A 501 -28.26 -6.19 0.10
CA ASP A 501 -27.76 -7.36 -0.62
C ASP A 501 -26.86 -6.94 -1.78
N LEU A 502 -27.20 -5.88 -2.51
CA LEU A 502 -26.31 -5.31 -3.53
C LEU A 502 -24.99 -4.82 -2.92
N ILE A 503 -25.02 -4.17 -1.75
CA ILE A 503 -23.81 -3.74 -1.02
C ILE A 503 -22.96 -4.95 -0.66
N ARG A 504 -23.56 -6.05 -0.15
CA ARG A 504 -22.83 -7.30 0.16
C ARG A 504 -22.26 -7.95 -1.09
N ASP A 505 -23.00 -7.97 -2.20
CA ASP A 505 -22.55 -8.51 -3.49
C ASP A 505 -21.44 -7.64 -4.13
N GLY A 506 -21.50 -6.33 -3.92
CA GLY A 506 -20.51 -5.37 -4.42
C GLY A 506 -19.30 -5.20 -3.51
N ALA A 507 -19.30 -5.78 -2.30
CA ALA A 507 -18.21 -5.59 -1.34
C ALA A 507 -16.89 -6.17 -1.85
N MET A 508 -15.83 -5.36 -1.82
CA MET A 508 -14.46 -5.69 -2.19
C MET A 508 -13.49 -5.06 -1.18
N SER A 509 -12.26 -5.52 -1.20
CA SER A 509 -11.15 -4.92 -0.46
C SER A 509 -10.58 -3.71 -1.23
N MET A 510 -10.18 -2.66 -0.54
CA MET A 510 -9.27 -1.63 -1.08
C MET A 510 -7.81 -2.09 -1.04
N HIS A 511 -7.54 -3.32 -0.61
CA HIS A 511 -6.20 -3.89 -0.44
C HIS A 511 -5.36 -3.12 0.60
N HIS A 512 -6.02 -2.68 1.67
CA HIS A 512 -5.44 -1.95 2.79
C HIS A 512 -5.34 -2.81 4.06
N ALA A 513 -5.03 -4.11 3.90
CA ALA A 513 -4.81 -5.03 5.02
C ALA A 513 -3.78 -4.48 6.00
N THR A 514 -4.18 -4.33 7.29
CA THR A 514 -3.39 -3.71 8.36
C THR A 514 -3.72 -4.29 9.73
N CYS A 515 -3.03 -3.82 10.76
CA CYS A 515 -3.37 -3.94 12.19
C CYS A 515 -3.16 -5.33 12.82
N THR A 516 -2.56 -6.29 12.14
CA THR A 516 -2.47 -7.71 12.55
C THR A 516 -1.32 -8.03 13.52
N ALA A 517 -0.52 -7.03 13.88
CA ALA A 517 0.55 -7.09 14.89
C ALA A 517 0.63 -5.75 15.60
N LYS A 518 -0.52 -5.25 16.08
CA LYS A 518 -0.71 -3.86 16.50
C LYS A 518 0.27 -3.42 17.58
N MET A 519 0.70 -2.17 17.50
CA MET A 519 1.40 -1.50 18.58
C MET A 519 0.42 -1.08 19.68
N GLY A 520 0.87 -1.07 20.92
CA GLY A 520 0.03 -0.68 22.05
C GLY A 520 0.56 -1.20 23.38
N GLN A 521 -0.29 -1.09 24.41
CA GLN A 521 0.03 -1.47 25.80
C GLN A 521 -0.99 -2.47 26.38
N ASP A 522 -1.97 -2.91 25.60
CA ASP A 522 -2.97 -3.89 26.03
C ASP A 522 -2.53 -5.34 25.73
N ASP A 523 -3.30 -6.33 26.23
CA ASP A 523 -3.00 -7.76 26.13
C ASP A 523 -2.93 -8.30 24.69
N LEU A 524 -3.46 -7.58 23.72
CA LEU A 524 -3.39 -7.92 22.29
C LEU A 524 -2.33 -7.11 21.55
N SER A 525 -1.51 -6.32 22.24
CA SER A 525 -0.42 -5.58 21.62
C SER A 525 0.76 -6.49 21.33
N VAL A 526 1.31 -6.38 20.13
CA VAL A 526 2.42 -7.21 19.64
C VAL A 526 3.74 -6.48 19.73
N VAL A 527 3.74 -5.15 19.52
CA VAL A 527 4.93 -4.31 19.61
C VAL A 527 4.72 -3.11 20.51
N ASP A 528 5.82 -2.62 21.11
CA ASP A 528 5.85 -1.39 21.90
C ASP A 528 5.97 -0.13 21.01
N ALA A 529 6.01 1.06 21.63
CA ALA A 529 6.18 2.34 20.93
C ALA A 529 7.48 2.45 20.12
N LYS A 530 8.48 1.62 20.43
CA LYS A 530 9.75 1.52 19.70
C LYS A 530 9.75 0.39 18.67
N LEU A 531 8.58 -0.17 18.38
CA LEU A 531 8.35 -1.26 17.43
C LEU A 531 9.05 -2.58 17.78
N ARG A 532 9.49 -2.77 19.02
CA ARG A 532 10.08 -4.02 19.51
C ARG A 532 8.97 -5.03 19.80
N VAL A 533 9.16 -6.26 19.34
CA VAL A 533 8.23 -7.37 19.63
C VAL A 533 8.31 -7.76 21.11
N TYR A 534 7.17 -7.81 21.78
CA TYR A 534 7.12 -8.20 23.19
C TYR A 534 7.61 -9.63 23.42
N GLY A 535 8.42 -9.80 24.47
CA GLY A 535 8.93 -11.12 24.88
C GLY A 535 10.02 -11.71 23.97
N VAL A 536 10.50 -10.97 22.97
CA VAL A 536 11.55 -11.40 22.03
C VAL A 536 12.56 -10.29 21.83
N LYS A 537 13.86 -10.64 21.83
CA LYS A 537 14.97 -9.70 21.63
C LYS A 537 15.39 -9.67 20.15
N ASN A 538 16.00 -8.56 19.74
CA ASN A 538 16.57 -8.34 18.40
C ASN A 538 15.55 -8.48 17.27
N LEU A 539 14.27 -8.16 17.53
CA LEU A 539 13.19 -8.21 16.57
C LEU A 539 12.32 -6.96 16.63
N ARG A 540 12.12 -6.33 15.49
CA ARG A 540 11.13 -5.26 15.31
C ARG A 540 10.20 -5.55 14.16
N ILE A 541 9.05 -4.89 14.18
CA ILE A 541 8.10 -4.88 13.05
C ILE A 541 7.94 -3.46 12.56
N ALA A 542 8.11 -3.26 11.25
CA ALA A 542 7.91 -1.96 10.62
C ALA A 542 7.13 -2.14 9.30
N ASP A 543 5.83 -2.27 9.40
CA ASP A 543 4.88 -2.26 8.28
C ASP A 543 3.45 -1.97 8.78
N GLY A 544 2.46 -2.01 7.89
CA GLY A 544 1.08 -1.73 8.23
C GLY A 544 0.45 -2.65 9.29
N SER A 545 1.07 -3.77 9.62
CA SER A 545 0.57 -4.67 10.68
C SER A 545 0.59 -4.04 12.06
N ILE A 546 1.49 -3.06 12.30
CA ILE A 546 1.64 -2.43 13.62
C ILE A 546 0.57 -1.39 13.93
N MET A 547 -0.19 -0.93 12.95
CA MET A 547 -1.22 0.08 13.17
C MET A 547 -2.22 -0.40 14.25
N PRO A 548 -2.55 0.42 15.27
CA PRO A 548 -3.62 0.10 16.22
C PRO A 548 -4.99 0.08 15.55
N THR A 549 -5.20 1.05 14.65
CA THR A 549 -6.35 1.16 13.75
C THR A 549 -5.87 1.59 12.37
N VAL A 550 -6.58 1.16 11.32
CA VAL A 550 -6.33 1.60 9.95
C VAL A 550 -6.58 3.11 9.83
N THR A 551 -5.74 3.80 9.05
CA THR A 551 -5.83 5.26 8.86
C THR A 551 -6.96 5.65 7.91
N THR A 552 -7.47 6.86 8.05
CA THR A 552 -8.49 7.45 7.17
C THR A 552 -7.90 7.72 5.78
N GLY A 553 -8.07 6.79 4.86
CA GLY A 553 -7.51 6.82 3.49
C GLY A 553 -6.50 5.72 3.21
N ASN A 554 -5.82 5.82 2.05
CA ASN A 554 -4.86 4.80 1.62
C ASN A 554 -3.70 4.64 2.59
N THR A 555 -3.22 3.41 2.72
CA THR A 555 -2.26 3.05 3.78
C THR A 555 -0.79 3.19 3.38
N GLN A 556 -0.48 3.56 2.12
CA GLN A 556 0.90 3.68 1.65
C GLN A 556 1.69 4.74 2.43
N ALA A 557 1.17 5.97 2.53
CA ALA A 557 1.86 7.08 3.18
C ALA A 557 2.09 6.81 4.69
N PRO A 558 1.09 6.34 5.46
CA PRO A 558 1.30 5.89 6.84
C PRO A 558 2.36 4.79 6.99
N CYS A 559 2.44 3.84 6.05
CA CYS A 559 3.51 2.83 6.07
C CYS A 559 4.91 3.43 5.86
N VAL A 560 5.04 4.49 5.05
CA VAL A 560 6.30 5.23 4.91
C VAL A 560 6.66 5.91 6.24
N ILE A 561 5.69 6.52 6.94
CA ILE A 561 5.89 7.09 8.28
C ILE A 561 6.38 6.03 9.26
N ILE A 562 5.82 4.82 9.25
CA ILE A 562 6.29 3.73 10.12
C ILE A 562 7.78 3.44 9.86
N GLY A 563 8.22 3.41 8.60
CA GLY A 563 9.62 3.22 8.24
C GLY A 563 10.52 4.36 8.71
N GLU A 564 10.11 5.63 8.52
CA GLU A 564 10.84 6.82 8.98
C GLU A 564 10.93 6.88 10.51
N ARG A 565 9.83 6.57 11.22
CA ARG A 565 9.82 6.49 12.68
C ARG A 565 10.78 5.43 13.20
N LEU A 566 10.82 4.24 12.56
CA LEU A 566 11.82 3.24 12.96
C LEU A 566 13.24 3.74 12.73
N ALA A 567 13.49 4.42 11.62
CA ALA A 567 14.81 4.99 11.35
C ALA A 567 15.24 6.03 12.40
N GLU A 568 14.33 6.91 12.86
CA GLU A 568 14.56 7.84 13.97
C GLU A 568 14.86 7.10 15.28
N ILE A 569 14.11 6.04 15.60
CA ILE A 569 14.29 5.21 16.80
C ILE A 569 15.66 4.50 16.80
N LEU A 570 16.13 4.04 15.64
CA LEU A 570 17.42 3.35 15.52
C LEU A 570 18.63 4.31 15.50
N ALA A 571 18.40 5.59 15.20
CA ALA A 571 19.43 6.64 15.22
C ALA A 571 19.60 7.30 16.60
N ALA A 572 18.62 7.16 17.50
CA ALA A 572 18.64 7.72 18.86
C ALA A 572 19.38 6.81 19.84
#